data_e85ee9492ec7fe351fcd4c75e7548f82
#
_entry.id   e85ee9492ec7fe351fcd4c75e7548f82
#
_cell.length_a   1.000
_cell.length_b   1.000
_cell.length_c   1.000
_cell.angle_alpha   90.00
_cell.angle_beta   90.00
_cell.angle_gamma   90.00
#
_symmetry.space_group_name_H-M   'P 1'
#
loop_
_entity.id
_entity.type
_entity.pdbx_description
1 polymer ?
#
loop_
_entity_poly.entity_id
_entity_poly.type
_entity_poly.pdbx_seq_one_letter_code
_entity_poly.pdbx_strand_id
1 'polypeptide(L)' 'MQTKLVMLTVSLLKAGAEKRMRSDELRSHINTQLTQHGAPLRWAITAIHEADQTARVEAVVTTL' A
#
# COMPACT_ATOMS: atom_id res chain seq x y z
N MET A 1 21.45 4.44 8.02
CA MET A 1 20.10 4.60 7.49
C MET A 1 20.14 4.52 5.97
N GLN A 2 19.29 3.72 5.41
CA GLN A 2 19.23 3.53 3.97
C GLN A 2 17.80 3.80 3.46
N THR A 3 17.71 4.35 2.27
CA THR A 3 16.42 4.45 1.57
C THR A 3 16.28 3.29 0.61
N LYS A 4 15.05 2.85 0.44
CA LYS A 4 14.74 1.67 -0.36
C LYS A 4 13.44 1.91 -1.12
N LEU A 5 13.45 1.54 -2.39
CA LEU A 5 12.24 1.57 -3.20
C LEU A 5 11.49 0.26 -3.04
N VAL A 6 10.21 0.34 -2.75
CA VAL A 6 9.35 -0.83 -2.54
C VAL A 6 8.14 -0.74 -3.44
N MET A 7 7.79 -1.85 -4.08
CA MET A 7 6.56 -1.95 -4.85
C MET A 7 5.69 -3.03 -4.24
N LEU A 8 4.43 -2.70 -3.99
CA LEU A 8 3.46 -3.62 -3.41
C LEU A 8 2.20 -3.67 -4.27
N THR A 9 1.52 -4.80 -4.21
CA THR A 9 0.15 -4.91 -4.70
C THR A 9 -0.74 -5.11 -3.48
N VAL A 10 -1.74 -4.26 -3.32
CA VAL A 10 -2.65 -4.33 -2.18
C VAL A 10 -4.08 -4.52 -2.66
N SER A 11 -4.88 -5.20 -1.84
CA SER A 11 -6.31 -5.36 -2.12
C SER A 11 -7.04 -4.05 -1.85
N LEU A 12 -7.99 -3.71 -2.73
CA LEU A 12 -8.89 -2.58 -2.51
C LEU A 12 -10.08 -2.98 -1.65
N LEU A 13 -10.30 -4.27 -1.45
CA LEU A 13 -11.44 -4.78 -0.72
C LEU A 13 -11.13 -4.91 0.76
N LYS A 14 -12.12 -4.61 1.58
CA LYS A 14 -12.06 -4.87 3.01
C LYS A 14 -11.89 -6.35 3.26
N ALA A 15 -11.06 -6.71 4.24
CA ALA A 15 -10.86 -8.09 4.61
C ALA A 15 -12.18 -8.74 5.03
N GLY A 16 -12.51 -9.88 4.41
CA GLY A 16 -13.72 -10.62 4.71
C GLY A 16 -15.01 -10.01 4.18
N ALA A 17 -14.92 -8.99 3.33
CA ALA A 17 -16.09 -8.32 2.76
C ALA A 17 -15.88 -8.06 1.27
N GLU A 18 -16.97 -7.98 0.51
CA GLU A 18 -16.93 -7.63 -0.90
C GLU A 18 -16.98 -6.12 -1.13
N LYS A 19 -16.75 -5.36 -0.08
CA LYS A 19 -16.80 -3.91 -0.10
C LYS A 19 -15.42 -3.31 -0.25
N ARG A 20 -15.30 -2.28 -1.07
CA ARG A 20 -14.07 -1.51 -1.16
C ARG A 20 -13.80 -0.75 0.13
N MET A 21 -12.55 -0.67 0.51
CA MET A 21 -12.13 0.20 1.60
C MET A 21 -12.33 1.66 1.19
N ARG A 22 -12.70 2.50 2.15
CA ARG A 22 -12.69 3.94 1.96
C ARG A 22 -11.25 4.42 1.88
N SER A 23 -11.05 5.64 1.38
CA SER A 23 -9.70 6.17 1.16
C SER A 23 -8.87 6.21 2.44
N ASP A 24 -9.47 6.55 3.57
CA ASP A 24 -8.75 6.57 4.86
C ASP A 24 -8.37 5.17 5.32
N GLU A 25 -9.26 4.20 5.13
CA GLU A 25 -8.98 2.80 5.46
C GLU A 25 -7.88 2.24 4.57
N LEU A 26 -7.94 2.53 3.29
CA LEU A 26 -6.93 2.08 2.33
C LEU A 26 -5.56 2.67 2.66
N ARG A 27 -5.51 3.95 3.00
CA ARG A 27 -4.28 4.61 3.39
C ARG A 27 -3.65 3.95 4.62
N SER A 28 -4.47 3.67 5.64
CA SER A 28 -4.00 2.97 6.83
C SER A 28 -3.47 1.58 6.49
N HIS A 29 -4.18 0.87 5.64
CA HIS A 29 -3.78 -0.47 5.21
C HIS A 29 -2.43 -0.44 4.50
N ILE A 30 -2.24 0.51 3.59
CA ILE A 30 -0.99 0.65 2.86
C ILE A 30 0.16 0.99 3.81
N ASN A 31 -0.06 1.92 4.73
CA ASN A 31 0.96 2.28 5.71
C ASN A 31 1.36 1.09 6.57
N THR A 32 0.39 0.29 7.00
CA THR A 32 0.66 -0.92 7.79
C THR A 32 1.51 -1.91 6.99
N GLN A 33 1.21 -2.09 5.71
CA GLN A 33 2.00 -2.99 4.86
C GLN A 33 3.43 -2.45 4.68
N LEU A 34 3.56 -1.16 4.48
CA LEU A 34 4.87 -0.54 4.25
C LEU A 34 5.77 -0.60 5.49
N THR A 35 5.20 -0.50 6.69
CA THR A 35 5.99 -0.56 7.92
C THR A 35 6.70 -1.89 8.10
N GLN A 36 6.25 -2.94 7.42
CA GLN A 36 6.94 -4.23 7.41
C GLN A 36 8.25 -4.18 6.62
N HIS A 37 8.42 -3.17 5.77
CA HIS A 37 9.61 -3.00 4.94
C HIS A 37 10.56 -1.92 5.46
N GLY A 38 10.07 -1.07 6.34
CA GLY A 38 10.84 0.05 6.89
C GLY A 38 9.91 1.20 7.23
N ALA A 39 10.47 2.35 7.59
CA ALA A 39 9.69 3.53 7.90
C ALA A 39 9.28 4.22 6.59
N PRO A 40 7.97 4.33 6.30
CA PRO A 40 7.55 4.94 5.04
C PRO A 40 7.87 6.44 5.03
N LEU A 41 8.50 6.90 3.96
CA LEU A 41 8.75 8.32 3.73
C LEU A 41 7.69 8.93 2.82
N ARG A 42 7.37 8.23 1.75
CA ARG A 42 6.34 8.66 0.80
C ARG A 42 5.91 7.45 -0.02
N TRP A 43 4.69 7.51 -0.50
CA TRP A 43 4.17 6.47 -1.38
C TRP A 43 3.06 7.04 -2.25
N ALA A 44 2.76 6.32 -3.33
CA ALA A 44 1.67 6.67 -4.23
C ALA A 44 1.08 5.40 -4.84
N ILE A 45 -0.19 5.47 -5.16
CA ILE A 45 -0.84 4.44 -5.96
C ILE A 45 -0.55 4.76 -7.42
N THR A 46 0.08 3.84 -8.12
CA THR A 46 0.53 4.07 -9.50
C THR A 46 -0.32 3.35 -10.54
N ALA A 47 -1.14 2.39 -10.11
CA ALA A 47 -2.04 1.70 -11.02
C ALA A 47 -3.19 1.06 -10.22
N ILE A 48 -4.35 0.99 -10.86
CA ILE A 48 -5.52 0.31 -10.32
C ILE A 48 -5.89 -0.81 -11.31
N HIS A 49 -6.04 -2.02 -10.79
CA HIS A 49 -6.47 -3.18 -11.56
C HIS A 49 -7.90 -3.52 -11.17
N GLU A 50 -8.86 -3.03 -11.94
CA GLU A 50 -10.28 -3.16 -11.63
C GLU A 50 -10.74 -4.62 -11.60
N ALA A 51 -10.22 -5.43 -12.52
CA ALA A 51 -10.61 -6.84 -12.62
C ALA A 51 -10.28 -7.61 -11.34
N ASP A 52 -9.14 -7.31 -10.73
CA ASP A 52 -8.65 -8.00 -9.53
C ASP A 52 -9.01 -7.25 -8.25
N GLN A 53 -9.52 -6.02 -8.36
CA GLN A 53 -9.76 -5.15 -7.23
C GLN A 53 -8.49 -4.95 -6.41
N THR A 54 -7.38 -4.66 -7.11
CA THR A 54 -6.08 -4.42 -6.48
C THR A 54 -5.49 -3.10 -6.96
N ALA A 55 -4.50 -2.62 -6.22
CA ALA A 55 -3.77 -1.41 -6.59
C ALA A 55 -2.28 -1.66 -6.44
N ARG A 56 -1.50 -1.09 -7.36
CA ARG A 56 -0.05 -1.09 -7.22
C ARG A 56 0.36 0.15 -6.46
N VAL A 57 1.19 -0.05 -5.45
CA VAL A 57 1.74 1.03 -4.63
C VAL A 57 3.26 1.04 -4.80
N GLU A 58 3.79 2.23 -5.06
CA GLU A 58 5.24 2.43 -5.09
C GLU A 58 5.60 3.37 -3.95
N ALA A 59 6.63 3.01 -3.21
CA ALA A 59 6.95 3.70 -1.98
C ALA A 59 8.45 3.82 -1.78
N VAL A 60 8.84 4.80 -1.01
CA VAL A 60 10.21 4.94 -0.51
C VAL A 60 10.15 4.77 1.00
N VAL A 61 10.94 3.84 1.52
CA VAL A 61 11.03 3.58 2.95
C VAL A 61 12.48 3.71 3.40
N THR A 62 12.66 3.96 4.69
CA THR A 62 14.00 3.96 5.28
C THR A 62 14.18 2.78 6.19
N THR A 63 15.38 2.22 6.19
CA THR A 63 15.78 1.15 7.10
C THR A 63 17.01 1.55 7.87
N LEU A 64 17.18 1.00 9.04
CA LEU A 64 18.37 1.23 9.85
C LEU A 64 19.51 0.31 9.41
#